data_84c3d1eab15c5f90f4d90efccdf53059
#
_entry.id   84c3d1eab15c5f90f4d90efccdf53059
#
_cell.length_a   1.000
_cell.length_b   1.000
_cell.length_c   1.000
_cell.angle_alpha   90.00
_cell.angle_beta   90.00
_cell.angle_gamma   90.00
#
_symmetry.space_group_name_H-M   'P 1'
#
loop_
_entity.id
_entity.type
_entity.pdbx_description
1 polymer ?
#
loop_
_entity_poly.entity_id
_entity_poly.type
_entity_poly.pdbx_seq_one_letter_code
_entity_poly.pdbx_strand_id
1 'polypeptide(L)'
;MRHIIAIGGGGFGRNPGDGFIEQYILDQTNKQKPNICFIPTATGDNDAYKVNYYSTFSKLDCNPVHLDFFKRTPDLEKLISEQDAIFVGGGNTKSMLAVWKDWGLDNMLHKAYKTGVVMSGVSAGANCWFERSVVDSWEDELKVIECMGFVKGSFCPHYDEDPQRRPAVNTFRE
;
A
#
# COMPACT_ATOMS: atom_id res chain seq x y z
N MET A 1 -10.95 -13.45 9.38
CA MET A 1 -11.50 -12.06 9.22
C MET A 1 -10.67 -11.36 8.14
N ARG A 2 -11.22 -10.41 7.38
CA ARG A 2 -10.46 -9.66 6.36
C ARG A 2 -10.15 -8.27 6.89
N HIS A 3 -8.90 -7.82 6.77
CA HIS A 3 -8.46 -6.53 7.27
C HIS A 3 -7.85 -5.69 6.15
N ILE A 4 -8.19 -4.40 6.14
CA ILE A 4 -7.53 -3.38 5.34
C ILE A 4 -7.14 -2.24 6.28
N ILE A 5 -5.85 -1.90 6.31
CA ILE A 5 -5.31 -0.83 7.14
C ILE A 5 -4.79 0.28 6.21
N ALA A 6 -5.62 1.28 6.02
CA ALA A 6 -5.34 2.42 5.15
C ALA A 6 -4.76 3.58 5.96
N ILE A 7 -3.51 3.97 5.66
CA ILE A 7 -2.76 5.00 6.39
C ILE A 7 -2.69 6.25 5.50
N GLY A 8 -3.26 7.37 5.96
CA GLY A 8 -3.32 8.61 5.20
C GLY A 8 -1.95 9.25 4.92
N GLY A 9 -1.00 9.06 5.83
CA GLY A 9 0.39 9.54 5.75
C GLY A 9 1.20 9.03 6.93
N GLY A 10 2.53 9.16 6.92
CA GLY A 10 3.42 8.69 7.99
C GLY A 10 4.00 7.28 7.75
N GLY A 11 4.19 6.52 8.82
CA GLY A 11 4.81 5.19 8.79
C GLY A 11 6.32 5.23 8.58
N PHE A 12 6.93 4.07 8.42
CA PHE A 12 8.40 3.90 8.34
C PHE A 12 9.07 4.68 7.18
N GLY A 13 8.30 5.07 6.17
CA GLY A 13 8.81 5.89 5.07
C GLY A 13 9.23 7.30 5.52
N ARG A 14 8.55 7.89 6.52
CA ARG A 14 8.84 9.21 7.10
C ARG A 14 9.54 9.10 8.45
N ASN A 15 9.14 8.16 9.29
CA ASN A 15 9.65 7.96 10.65
C ASN A 15 10.11 6.50 10.85
N PRO A 16 11.23 6.11 10.24
CA PRO A 16 11.72 4.74 10.39
C PRO A 16 12.16 4.48 11.85
N GLY A 17 11.58 3.45 12.45
CA GLY A 17 11.99 2.98 13.77
C GLY A 17 10.96 3.00 14.89
N ASP A 18 9.85 3.73 14.76
CA ASP A 18 8.79 3.75 15.79
C ASP A 18 8.02 2.43 15.85
N GLY A 19 7.73 1.84 14.70
CA GLY A 19 7.20 0.47 14.58
C GLY A 19 5.78 0.23 15.09
N PHE A 20 5.08 1.23 15.63
CA PHE A 20 3.74 1.05 16.22
C PHE A 20 2.68 0.67 15.21
N ILE A 21 2.66 1.34 14.06
CA ILE A 21 1.71 1.06 12.98
C ILE A 21 2.03 -0.31 12.37
N GLU A 22 3.31 -0.59 12.19
CA GLU A 22 3.82 -1.83 11.62
C GLU A 22 3.51 -3.02 12.53
N GLN A 23 3.70 -2.88 13.83
CA GLN A 23 3.31 -3.90 14.81
C GLN A 23 1.80 -4.14 14.79
N TYR A 24 0.99 -3.08 14.76
CA TYR A 24 -0.47 -3.21 14.66
C TYR A 24 -0.89 -4.01 13.41
N ILE A 25 -0.23 -3.79 12.27
CA ILE A 25 -0.49 -4.55 11.04
C ILE A 25 -0.19 -6.04 11.24
N LEU A 26 0.96 -6.35 11.83
CA LEU A 26 1.37 -7.73 12.09
C LEU A 26 0.40 -8.44 13.05
N ASP A 27 -0.08 -7.74 14.08
CA ASP A 27 -1.02 -8.30 15.06
C ASP A 27 -2.35 -8.72 14.41
N GLN A 28 -2.78 -8.06 13.32
CA GLN A 28 -4.01 -8.42 12.62
C GLN A 28 -3.92 -9.76 11.87
N THR A 29 -2.71 -10.30 11.66
CA THR A 29 -2.52 -11.61 11.03
C THR A 29 -2.88 -12.77 11.94
N ASN A 30 -2.93 -12.54 13.27
CA ASN A 30 -3.09 -13.56 14.31
C ASN A 30 -2.02 -14.67 14.23
N LYS A 31 -0.84 -14.36 13.70
CA LYS A 31 0.33 -15.25 13.65
C LYS A 31 1.45 -14.73 14.55
N GLN A 32 2.18 -15.64 15.17
CA GLN A 32 3.29 -15.29 16.04
C GLN A 32 4.44 -14.66 15.24
N LYS A 33 4.73 -15.19 14.05
CA LYS A 33 5.78 -14.69 13.15
C LYS A 33 5.29 -14.65 11.70
N PRO A 34 4.51 -13.62 11.33
CA PRO A 34 3.91 -13.54 10.01
C PRO A 34 4.92 -13.23 8.90
N ASN A 35 4.61 -13.72 7.69
CA ASN A 35 5.27 -13.30 6.46
C ASN A 35 4.64 -11.98 5.99
N ILE A 36 5.46 -10.97 5.74
CA ILE A 36 4.99 -9.67 5.23
C ILE A 36 5.77 -9.25 4.00
N CYS A 37 5.05 -8.88 2.94
CA CYS A 37 5.65 -8.38 1.71
C CYS A 37 5.44 -6.88 1.55
N PHE A 38 6.53 -6.14 1.36
CA PHE A 38 6.51 -4.74 0.98
C PHE A 38 6.47 -4.58 -0.55
N ILE A 39 5.57 -3.74 -1.05
CA ILE A 39 5.44 -3.45 -2.48
C ILE A 39 5.69 -1.96 -2.72
N PRO A 40 6.93 -1.54 -3.10
CA PRO A 40 7.32 -0.15 -3.29
C PRO A 40 7.06 0.39 -4.71
N THR A 41 6.21 -0.25 -5.51
CA THR A 41 6.00 0.07 -6.94
C THR A 41 5.68 1.55 -7.17
N ALA A 42 4.93 2.21 -6.28
CA ALA A 42 4.55 3.61 -6.40
C ALA A 42 5.74 4.60 -6.44
N THR A 43 6.92 4.16 -5.98
CA THR A 43 8.20 4.91 -6.05
C THR A 43 9.19 4.36 -7.06
N GLY A 44 8.76 3.46 -7.97
CA GLY A 44 9.65 2.78 -8.91
C GLY A 44 10.65 1.85 -8.20
N ASP A 45 10.19 1.13 -7.18
CA ASP A 45 10.98 0.20 -6.37
C ASP A 45 12.23 0.84 -5.71
N ASN A 46 12.04 2.05 -5.15
CA ASN A 46 13.11 2.85 -4.57
C ASN A 46 13.89 2.10 -3.48
N ASP A 47 15.21 2.00 -3.65
CA ASP A 47 16.08 1.23 -2.75
C ASP A 47 16.15 1.85 -1.33
N ALA A 48 16.14 3.19 -1.19
CA ALA A 48 16.14 3.84 0.12
C ALA A 48 14.86 3.52 0.90
N TYR A 49 13.73 3.44 0.23
CA TYR A 49 12.47 3.07 0.87
C TYR A 49 12.49 1.60 1.35
N LYS A 50 13.12 0.70 0.59
CA LYS A 50 13.34 -0.69 1.02
C LYS A 50 14.28 -0.78 2.22
N VAL A 51 15.33 0.05 2.27
CA VAL A 51 16.21 0.14 3.46
C VAL A 51 15.42 0.56 4.69
N ASN A 52 14.56 1.57 4.59
CA ASN A 52 13.69 2.00 5.70
C ASN A 52 12.72 0.90 6.13
N TYR A 53 12.15 0.17 5.17
CA TYR A 53 11.30 -0.99 5.43
C TYR A 53 12.03 -2.04 6.28
N TYR A 54 13.19 -2.50 5.82
CA TYR A 54 13.94 -3.52 6.55
C TYR A 54 14.48 -3.01 7.88
N SER A 55 14.88 -1.73 7.98
CA SER A 55 15.34 -1.15 9.25
C SER A 55 14.27 -1.14 10.34
N THR A 56 13.00 -1.12 9.95
CA THR A 56 11.86 -1.18 10.86
C THR A 56 11.42 -2.62 11.11
N PHE A 57 11.08 -3.35 10.06
CA PHE A 57 10.49 -4.70 10.20
C PHE A 57 11.47 -5.77 10.70
N SER A 58 12.80 -5.61 10.53
CA SER A 58 13.78 -6.52 11.11
C SER A 58 13.87 -6.48 12.64
N LYS A 59 13.27 -5.46 13.27
CA LYS A 59 13.16 -5.33 14.73
C LYS A 59 11.89 -5.96 15.29
N LEU A 60 10.97 -6.34 14.42
CA LEU A 60 9.69 -6.94 14.76
C LEU A 60 9.73 -8.46 14.51
N ASP A 61 8.89 -9.21 15.20
CA ASP A 61 8.85 -10.67 15.03
C ASP A 61 8.03 -11.06 13.80
N CYS A 62 8.67 -10.95 12.63
CA CYS A 62 8.10 -11.26 11.32
C CYS A 62 9.16 -11.75 10.33
N ASN A 63 8.72 -12.21 9.16
CA ASN A 63 9.58 -12.55 8.03
C ASN A 63 9.36 -11.51 6.91
N PRO A 64 10.13 -10.41 6.86
CA PRO A 64 9.96 -9.36 5.88
C PRO A 64 10.59 -9.74 4.53
N VAL A 65 9.82 -9.54 3.46
CA VAL A 65 10.28 -9.62 2.05
C VAL A 65 9.79 -8.41 1.28
N HIS A 66 10.27 -8.19 0.06
CA HIS A 66 9.74 -7.16 -0.83
C HIS A 66 9.54 -7.69 -2.24
N LEU A 67 8.74 -6.97 -3.03
CA LEU A 67 8.48 -7.25 -4.44
C LEU A 67 8.96 -6.09 -5.30
N ASP A 68 9.90 -6.35 -6.21
CA ASP A 68 10.35 -5.42 -7.25
C ASP A 68 9.71 -5.75 -8.61
N PHE A 69 9.27 -4.71 -9.33
CA PHE A 69 8.80 -4.80 -10.72
C PHE A 69 9.79 -4.24 -11.73
N PHE A 70 10.66 -3.30 -11.32
CA PHE A 70 11.63 -2.64 -12.20
C PHE A 70 13.01 -3.31 -12.20
N LYS A 71 13.08 -4.54 -11.68
CA LYS A 71 14.23 -5.46 -11.73
C LYS A 71 13.73 -6.82 -12.20
N ARG A 72 14.52 -7.87 -12.00
CA ARG A 72 14.08 -9.24 -12.28
C ARG A 72 12.96 -9.63 -11.30
N THR A 73 11.74 -9.72 -11.81
CA THR A 73 10.55 -10.03 -11.01
C THR A 73 10.47 -11.53 -10.68
N PRO A 74 10.14 -11.90 -9.43
CA PRO A 74 9.96 -13.30 -9.03
C PRO A 74 8.64 -13.88 -9.56
N ASP A 75 8.39 -15.17 -9.24
CA ASP A 75 7.06 -15.77 -9.40
C ASP A 75 6.08 -15.08 -8.46
N LEU A 76 5.19 -14.26 -9.04
CA LEU A 76 4.25 -13.40 -8.30
C LEU A 76 3.20 -14.21 -7.55
N GLU A 77 2.63 -15.25 -8.18
CA GLU A 77 1.58 -16.06 -7.54
C GLU A 77 2.13 -16.77 -6.31
N LYS A 78 3.30 -17.35 -6.44
CA LYS A 78 3.98 -18.00 -5.31
C LYS A 78 4.28 -16.99 -4.21
N LEU A 79 4.93 -15.86 -4.55
CA LEU A 79 5.32 -14.85 -3.57
C LEU A 79 4.10 -14.34 -2.79
N ILE A 80 3.02 -13.95 -3.47
CA ILE A 80 1.83 -13.37 -2.83
C ILE A 80 1.06 -14.42 -2.00
N SER A 81 0.98 -15.67 -2.48
CA SER A 81 0.27 -16.73 -1.76
C SER A 81 0.94 -17.16 -0.44
N GLU A 82 2.23 -16.91 -0.29
CA GLU A 82 2.99 -17.22 0.91
C GLU A 82 2.91 -16.11 1.99
N GLN A 83 2.24 -14.98 1.71
CA GLN A 83 2.18 -13.86 2.65
C GLN A 83 0.98 -13.94 3.60
N ASP A 84 1.17 -13.36 4.78
CA ASP A 84 0.14 -13.13 5.80
C ASP A 84 -0.30 -11.67 5.82
N ALA A 85 0.60 -10.77 5.43
CA ALA A 85 0.33 -9.36 5.27
C ALA A 85 1.02 -8.79 4.02
N ILE A 86 0.39 -7.79 3.42
CA ILE A 86 0.93 -6.97 2.34
C ILE A 86 0.98 -5.52 2.82
N PHE A 87 2.13 -4.87 2.66
CA PHE A 87 2.29 -3.43 2.88
C PHE A 87 2.65 -2.74 1.57
N VAL A 88 1.80 -1.80 1.14
CA VAL A 88 2.02 -1.02 -0.08
C VAL A 88 2.58 0.35 0.27
N GLY A 89 3.68 0.73 -0.38
CA GLY A 89 4.32 2.03 -0.20
C GLY A 89 3.54 3.20 -0.81
N GLY A 90 3.82 4.40 -0.31
CA GLY A 90 3.36 5.65 -0.93
C GLY A 90 4.11 5.99 -2.21
N GLY A 91 3.62 6.98 -2.96
CA GLY A 91 4.21 7.48 -4.22
C GLY A 91 3.15 7.75 -5.29
N ASN A 92 3.44 7.48 -6.55
CA ASN A 92 2.54 7.73 -7.67
C ASN A 92 1.51 6.59 -7.84
N THR A 93 0.27 6.86 -7.44
CA THR A 93 -0.83 5.88 -7.49
C THR A 93 -1.14 5.43 -8.91
N LYS A 94 -1.18 6.36 -9.87
CA LYS A 94 -1.51 6.06 -11.28
C LYS A 94 -0.51 5.08 -11.90
N SER A 95 0.79 5.37 -11.75
CA SER A 95 1.85 4.53 -12.29
C SER A 95 1.86 3.15 -11.64
N MET A 96 1.67 3.08 -10.32
CA MET A 96 1.57 1.83 -9.58
C MET A 96 0.44 0.94 -10.09
N LEU A 97 -0.77 1.47 -10.21
CA LEU A 97 -1.92 0.70 -10.68
C LEU A 97 -1.77 0.24 -12.13
N ALA A 98 -1.14 1.04 -13.01
CA ALA A 98 -0.86 0.65 -14.38
C ALA A 98 0.10 -0.55 -14.46
N VAL A 99 1.19 -0.52 -13.69
CA VAL A 99 2.13 -1.65 -13.58
C VAL A 99 1.42 -2.89 -13.04
N TRP A 100 0.67 -2.77 -11.96
CA TRP A 100 -0.02 -3.90 -11.35
C TRP A 100 -1.04 -4.56 -12.27
N LYS A 101 -1.78 -3.74 -13.03
CA LYS A 101 -2.74 -4.25 -14.01
C LYS A 101 -2.07 -5.01 -15.14
N ASP A 102 -0.96 -4.50 -15.65
CA ASP A 102 -0.19 -5.15 -16.72
C ASP A 102 0.38 -6.50 -16.27
N TRP A 103 0.86 -6.59 -15.03
CA TRP A 103 1.39 -7.82 -14.44
C TRP A 103 0.31 -8.75 -13.86
N GLY A 104 -0.96 -8.34 -13.81
CA GLY A 104 -2.06 -9.09 -13.18
C GLY A 104 -1.99 -9.20 -11.66
N LEU A 105 -1.16 -8.36 -11.00
CA LEU A 105 -1.00 -8.37 -9.55
C LEU A 105 -2.31 -7.97 -8.82
N ASP A 106 -3.10 -7.10 -9.41
CA ASP A 106 -4.41 -6.67 -8.91
C ASP A 106 -5.32 -7.88 -8.60
N ASN A 107 -5.38 -8.83 -9.53
CA ASN A 107 -6.15 -10.06 -9.36
C ASN A 107 -5.57 -10.99 -8.28
N MET A 108 -4.23 -11.08 -8.19
CA MET A 108 -3.55 -11.89 -7.18
C MET A 108 -3.80 -11.33 -5.77
N LEU A 109 -3.69 -10.01 -5.60
CA LEU A 109 -4.00 -9.32 -4.33
C LEU A 109 -5.48 -9.50 -3.94
N HIS A 110 -6.40 -9.46 -4.92
CA HIS A 110 -7.82 -9.70 -4.66
C HIS A 110 -8.09 -11.13 -4.16
N LYS A 111 -7.42 -12.13 -4.74
CA LYS A 111 -7.46 -13.52 -4.25
C LYS A 111 -6.90 -13.62 -2.83
N ALA A 112 -5.72 -13.04 -2.57
CA ALA A 112 -5.07 -13.05 -1.27
C ALA A 112 -5.95 -12.38 -0.18
N TYR A 113 -6.56 -11.23 -0.49
CA TYR A 113 -7.51 -10.59 0.42
C TYR A 113 -8.71 -11.48 0.77
N LYS A 114 -9.25 -12.20 -0.21
CA LYS A 114 -10.38 -13.12 0.02
C LYS A 114 -10.00 -14.29 0.93
N THR A 115 -8.75 -14.72 0.92
CA THR A 115 -8.25 -15.81 1.79
C THR A 115 -7.84 -15.31 3.18
N GLY A 116 -7.87 -13.99 3.43
CA GLY A 116 -7.64 -13.42 4.75
C GLY A 116 -6.27 -12.78 4.95
N VAL A 117 -5.47 -12.63 3.89
CA VAL A 117 -4.23 -11.84 3.95
C VAL A 117 -4.55 -10.40 4.33
N VAL A 118 -3.84 -9.85 5.30
CA VAL A 118 -3.99 -8.46 5.76
C VAL A 118 -3.45 -7.52 4.71
N MET A 119 -4.30 -6.62 4.19
CA MET A 119 -3.88 -5.57 3.26
C MET A 119 -3.60 -4.29 4.02
N SER A 120 -2.49 -3.65 3.73
CA SER A 120 -2.14 -2.37 4.36
C SER A 120 -1.37 -1.49 3.38
N GLY A 121 -1.26 -0.21 3.72
CA GLY A 121 -0.45 0.70 2.93
C GLY A 121 -0.66 2.16 3.29
N VAL A 122 0.27 2.99 2.84
CA VAL A 122 0.32 4.42 3.13
C VAL A 122 0.18 5.25 1.86
N SER A 123 -0.60 6.35 1.92
CA SER A 123 -0.79 7.28 0.81
C SER A 123 -1.27 6.56 -0.46
N ALA A 124 -0.47 6.46 -1.53
CA ALA A 124 -0.78 5.67 -2.73
C ALA A 124 -1.15 4.22 -2.40
N GLY A 125 -0.46 3.61 -1.43
CA GLY A 125 -0.74 2.25 -0.94
C GLY A 125 -1.99 2.13 -0.09
N ALA A 126 -2.51 3.23 0.44
CA ALA A 126 -3.84 3.28 1.06
C ALA A 126 -4.93 3.48 0.01
N ASN A 127 -4.67 4.36 -0.96
CA ASN A 127 -5.59 4.70 -2.05
C ASN A 127 -6.08 3.48 -2.81
N CYS A 128 -5.14 2.59 -3.16
CA CYS A 128 -5.37 1.48 -4.08
C CYS A 128 -6.50 0.52 -3.62
N TRP A 129 -6.81 0.46 -2.35
CA TRP A 129 -7.82 -0.45 -1.81
C TRP A 129 -9.26 0.00 -2.02
N PHE A 130 -9.51 1.29 -2.25
CA PHE A 130 -10.86 1.85 -2.42
C PHE A 130 -11.35 1.77 -3.86
N GLU A 131 -12.61 2.15 -4.11
CA GLU A 131 -13.14 2.28 -5.47
C GLU A 131 -12.50 3.46 -6.19
N ARG A 132 -12.33 4.58 -5.47
CA ARG A 132 -11.83 5.85 -6.02
C ARG A 132 -10.91 6.53 -5.03
N SER A 133 -10.01 7.36 -5.56
CA SER A 133 -9.18 8.22 -4.71
C SER A 133 -8.87 9.55 -5.37
N VAL A 134 -8.73 10.58 -4.52
CA VAL A 134 -8.18 11.88 -4.93
C VAL A 134 -6.66 11.79 -4.84
N VAL A 135 -5.98 11.96 -5.97
CA VAL A 135 -4.53 11.75 -6.08
C VAL A 135 -3.81 12.92 -6.73
N ASP A 136 -2.54 13.06 -6.41
CA ASP A 136 -1.57 14.00 -6.97
C ASP A 136 -0.58 13.33 -7.95
N SER A 137 -1.06 12.31 -8.67
CA SER A 137 -0.22 11.57 -9.62
C SER A 137 0.17 12.37 -10.87
N TRP A 138 -0.43 13.53 -11.06
CA TRP A 138 -0.09 14.54 -12.09
C TRP A 138 0.47 15.78 -11.40
N GLU A 139 1.37 16.50 -12.07
CA GLU A 139 2.03 17.68 -11.51
C GLU A 139 1.09 18.88 -11.36
N ASP A 140 0.14 19.01 -12.26
CA ASP A 140 -0.66 20.21 -12.46
C ASP A 140 -1.89 20.31 -11.53
N GLU A 141 -2.49 19.18 -11.15
CA GLU A 141 -3.73 19.19 -10.37
C GLU A 141 -4.04 17.87 -9.65
N LEU A 142 -4.88 17.96 -8.62
CA LEU A 142 -5.49 16.79 -7.99
C LEU A 142 -6.58 16.22 -8.89
N LYS A 143 -6.56 14.90 -9.10
CA LYS A 143 -7.55 14.18 -9.92
C LYS A 143 -8.13 12.99 -9.17
N VAL A 144 -9.34 12.60 -9.56
CA VAL A 144 -9.93 11.34 -9.12
C VAL A 144 -9.49 10.23 -10.06
N ILE A 145 -9.06 9.10 -9.51
CA ILE A 145 -8.84 7.89 -10.28
C ILE A 145 -9.62 6.71 -9.71
N GLU A 146 -9.97 5.78 -10.61
CA GLU A 146 -10.50 4.47 -10.21
C GLU A 146 -9.35 3.62 -9.67
N CYS A 147 -9.60 2.94 -8.55
CA CYS A 147 -8.65 2.06 -7.88
C CYS A 147 -9.16 0.60 -7.90
N MET A 148 -8.70 -0.24 -6.97
CA MET A 148 -9.00 -1.69 -7.04
C MET A 148 -10.37 -2.09 -6.46
N GLY A 149 -11.05 -1.22 -5.73
CA GLY A 149 -12.42 -1.46 -5.24
C GLY A 149 -12.57 -2.55 -4.18
N PHE A 150 -11.57 -2.81 -3.36
CA PHE A 150 -11.69 -3.75 -2.23
C PHE A 150 -12.65 -3.21 -1.17
N VAL A 151 -12.67 -1.90 -0.99
CA VAL A 151 -13.56 -1.15 -0.11
C VAL A 151 -14.40 -0.18 -0.94
N LYS A 152 -15.70 -0.16 -0.71
CA LYS A 152 -16.61 0.77 -1.35
C LYS A 152 -16.33 2.21 -0.90
N GLY A 153 -16.55 3.15 -1.83
CA GLY A 153 -16.38 4.56 -1.59
C GLY A 153 -15.02 5.10 -2.00
N SER A 154 -14.70 6.30 -1.53
CA SER A 154 -13.50 7.04 -1.91
C SER A 154 -12.58 7.28 -0.73
N PHE A 155 -11.29 7.43 -1.02
CA PHE A 155 -10.25 7.77 -0.04
C PHE A 155 -9.48 9.01 -0.49
N CYS A 156 -9.06 9.83 0.46
CA CYS A 156 -8.17 10.96 0.20
C CYS A 156 -7.04 10.95 1.25
N PRO A 157 -5.80 10.62 0.84
CA PRO A 157 -4.66 10.67 1.75
C PRO A 157 -4.29 12.13 2.04
N HIS A 158 -3.51 12.37 3.08
CA HIS A 158 -3.03 13.72 3.45
C HIS A 158 -4.14 14.77 3.61
N TYR A 159 -5.37 14.34 3.94
CA TYR A 159 -6.58 15.18 3.93
C TYR A 159 -6.47 16.39 4.84
N ASP A 160 -5.83 16.24 6.01
CA ASP A 160 -5.63 17.31 6.99
C ASP A 160 -4.27 18.02 6.83
N GLU A 161 -3.33 17.39 6.15
CA GLU A 161 -1.95 17.87 6.00
C GLU A 161 -1.80 18.79 4.79
N ASP A 162 -2.48 18.48 3.68
CA ASP A 162 -2.43 19.23 2.43
C ASP A 162 -3.69 20.10 2.26
N PRO A 163 -3.55 21.44 2.27
CA PRO A 163 -4.70 22.35 2.20
C PRO A 163 -5.52 22.25 0.91
N GLN A 164 -4.98 21.67 -0.15
CA GLN A 164 -5.69 21.48 -1.43
C GLN A 164 -6.65 20.29 -1.40
N ARG A 165 -6.44 19.32 -0.49
CA ARG A 165 -7.20 18.06 -0.45
C ARG A 165 -8.66 18.24 -0.06
N ARG A 166 -8.95 19.01 0.99
CA ARG A 166 -10.34 19.25 1.45
C ARG A 166 -11.22 19.92 0.39
N PRO A 167 -10.78 21.00 -0.29
CA PRO A 167 -11.53 21.59 -1.40
C PRO A 167 -11.77 20.62 -2.55
N ALA A 168 -10.71 19.90 -2.97
CA ALA A 168 -10.82 18.91 -4.05
C ALA A 168 -11.85 17.83 -3.74
N VAL A 169 -11.83 17.25 -2.54
CA VAL A 169 -12.82 16.22 -2.12
C VAL A 169 -14.25 16.77 -2.20
N ASN A 170 -14.46 18.01 -1.78
CA ASN A 170 -15.80 18.62 -1.84
C ASN A 170 -16.28 18.79 -3.29
N THR A 171 -15.41 19.22 -4.20
CA THR A 171 -15.71 19.34 -5.62
C THR A 171 -16.05 17.99 -6.28
N PHE A 172 -15.40 16.92 -5.88
CA PHE A 172 -15.62 15.59 -6.46
C PHE A 172 -16.78 14.81 -5.84
N ARG A 173 -17.43 15.33 -4.81
CA ARG A 173 -18.63 14.73 -4.20
C ARG A 173 -19.95 15.12 -4.90
N GLU A 174 -19.90 16.18 -5.69
CA GLU A 174 -21.01 16.65 -6.53
C GLU A 174 -21.04 15.90 -7.88
#